data_3b305f7ca084e77cf96ba9e9afc4d1a2
#
_entry.id   3b305f7ca084e77cf96ba9e9afc4d1a2
#
_cell.length_a   1.000
_cell.length_b   1.000
_cell.length_c   1.000
_cell.angle_alpha   90.00
_cell.angle_beta   90.00
_cell.angle_gamma   90.00
#
_symmetry.space_group_name_H-M   'P 1'
#
loop_
_entity.id
_entity.type
_entity.pdbx_description
1 polymer ?
#
loop_
_entity_poly.entity_id
_entity_poly.type
_entity_poly.pdbx_seq_one_letter_code
_entity_poly.pdbx_strand_id
1 'polypeptide(L)'
;MRSRSLSTKLIFVFLFLAVAAYFSVQAYRYFVDPQTTTLVYAYSSEDAIAATGYFARDEQVIACSETLLELERAEGERVNAGGTLATVYRSESALNDHRQLRALRSRLEQLRYAREASRDAETALKLDGDIREDLFALRASLAAGSWTSVESSGEELRTTVLKREYAYAGTDDLDVRIDALNVEISTLSGRLEGGTQTIRAPFAGTYSAVADGYEAVLTPAALENMTVAQYDAIAPEAASSTVGRLIAGEEWRFVTVLSAADAARLQKGQALSLRAATGVDFDLDVTVERIGREENGRVIVVLRGSSHLAYVTLLRAQNVELILARYEGLRIPKNALRVDADGSSGVYCLVGLRAYRKPVEVLWQGEDYCLVRPVGIETTSESLRQLYTLRAGDEAIVSANDLYDGKVVE
;
A
#
# COMPACT_ATOMS: atom_id res chain seq x y z
N MET A 1 -60.72 -13.84 73.16
CA MET A 1 -60.41 -13.31 71.86
C MET A 1 -58.92 -12.90 71.74
N ARG A 2 -58.01 -13.81 71.81
CA ARG A 2 -56.51 -13.43 71.78
C ARG A 2 -55.65 -14.37 70.96
N SER A 3 -56.15 -15.42 70.32
CA SER A 3 -55.34 -16.38 69.57
C SER A 3 -55.31 -16.10 68.04
N ARG A 4 -56.23 -15.28 67.50
CA ARG A 4 -56.17 -14.95 66.07
C ARG A 4 -55.10 -13.98 65.65
N SER A 5 -54.54 -13.18 66.57
CA SER A 5 -53.52 -12.19 66.21
C SER A 5 -52.13 -12.79 66.07
N LEU A 6 -51.82 -13.92 66.78
CA LEU A 6 -50.51 -14.57 66.69
C LEU A 6 -50.39 -15.42 65.42
N SER A 7 -51.43 -16.17 65.05
CA SER A 7 -51.43 -16.95 63.79
C SER A 7 -51.37 -16.06 62.55
N THR A 8 -52.06 -14.92 62.54
CA THR A 8 -52.01 -13.97 61.45
C THR A 8 -50.62 -13.33 61.34
N LYS A 9 -49.98 -12.98 62.42
CA LYS A 9 -48.60 -12.47 62.41
C LYS A 9 -47.60 -13.52 61.94
N LEU A 10 -47.74 -14.75 62.28
CA LEU A 10 -46.93 -15.88 61.84
C LEU A 10 -47.06 -16.10 60.32
N ILE A 11 -48.28 -16.02 59.77
CA ILE A 11 -48.53 -16.10 58.32
C ILE A 11 -47.88 -14.96 57.56
N PHE A 12 -47.97 -13.71 58.08
CA PHE A 12 -47.29 -12.57 57.45
C PHE A 12 -45.76 -12.68 57.52
N VAL A 13 -45.20 -13.17 58.61
CA VAL A 13 -43.72 -13.41 58.72
C VAL A 13 -43.26 -14.48 57.74
N PHE A 14 -44.04 -15.56 57.59
CA PHE A 14 -43.73 -16.63 56.67
C PHE A 14 -43.82 -16.16 55.19
N LEU A 15 -44.86 -15.37 54.88
CA LEU A 15 -44.99 -14.76 53.54
C LEU A 15 -43.87 -13.81 53.25
N PHE A 16 -43.48 -12.95 54.19
CA PHE A 16 -42.32 -12.05 54.05
C PHE A 16 -41.04 -12.81 53.83
N LEU A 17 -40.77 -13.87 54.58
CA LEU A 17 -39.58 -14.72 54.40
C LEU A 17 -39.59 -15.43 53.05
N ALA A 18 -40.71 -15.91 52.59
CA ALA A 18 -40.85 -16.50 51.25
C ALA A 18 -40.56 -15.50 50.11
N VAL A 19 -41.11 -14.29 50.24
CA VAL A 19 -40.85 -13.20 49.28
C VAL A 19 -39.38 -12.76 49.36
N ALA A 20 -38.80 -12.61 50.55
CA ALA A 20 -37.41 -12.26 50.72
C ALA A 20 -36.48 -13.35 50.14
N ALA A 21 -36.79 -14.62 50.37
CA ALA A 21 -36.05 -15.74 49.79
C ALA A 21 -36.14 -15.75 48.26
N TYR A 22 -37.32 -15.49 47.71
CA TYR A 22 -37.52 -15.36 46.27
C TYR A 22 -36.65 -14.22 45.68
N PHE A 23 -36.70 -13.02 46.24
CA PHE A 23 -35.88 -11.91 45.80
C PHE A 23 -34.36 -12.15 45.98
N SER A 24 -33.98 -12.82 47.06
CA SER A 24 -32.58 -13.20 47.28
C SER A 24 -32.07 -14.19 46.22
N VAL A 25 -32.88 -15.18 45.85
CA VAL A 25 -32.57 -16.13 44.78
C VAL A 25 -32.51 -15.42 43.43
N GLN A 26 -33.46 -14.49 43.17
CA GLN A 26 -33.48 -13.74 41.95
C GLN A 26 -32.26 -12.77 41.84
N ALA A 27 -31.94 -12.08 42.95
CA ALA A 27 -30.75 -11.24 43.03
C ALA A 27 -29.47 -12.06 42.84
N TYR A 28 -29.37 -13.23 43.51
CA TYR A 28 -28.27 -14.13 43.35
C TYR A 28 -28.08 -14.58 41.90
N ARG A 29 -29.17 -14.97 41.20
CA ARG A 29 -29.14 -15.29 39.75
C ARG A 29 -28.66 -14.13 38.90
N TYR A 30 -29.16 -12.92 39.17
CA TYR A 30 -28.79 -11.72 38.44
C TYR A 30 -27.32 -11.33 38.61
N PHE A 31 -26.74 -11.49 39.81
CA PHE A 31 -25.33 -11.11 40.09
C PHE A 31 -24.33 -12.23 39.81
N VAL A 32 -24.73 -13.50 39.87
CA VAL A 32 -23.80 -14.64 39.69
C VAL A 32 -23.79 -15.17 38.25
N ASP A 33 -24.78 -14.87 37.45
CA ASP A 33 -24.87 -15.29 36.05
C ASP A 33 -25.10 -14.12 35.12
N PRO A 34 -24.19 -13.11 35.08
CA PRO A 34 -24.33 -11.99 34.14
C PRO A 34 -24.15 -12.52 32.73
N GLN A 35 -25.22 -12.47 31.97
CA GLN A 35 -25.12 -12.78 30.53
C GLN A 35 -24.39 -11.64 29.86
N THR A 36 -23.29 -11.97 29.23
CA THR A 36 -22.53 -11.00 28.45
C THR A 36 -22.73 -11.30 26.98
N THR A 37 -23.15 -10.27 26.23
CA THR A 37 -23.24 -10.31 24.78
C THR A 37 -22.20 -9.38 24.15
N THR A 38 -21.83 -9.67 22.95
CA THR A 38 -20.92 -8.84 22.14
C THR A 38 -21.43 -8.77 20.72
N LEU A 39 -21.37 -7.59 20.12
CA LEU A 39 -21.76 -7.41 18.71
C LEU A 39 -20.78 -8.12 17.78
N VAL A 40 -21.35 -8.82 16.81
CA VAL A 40 -20.64 -9.42 15.68
C VAL A 40 -20.45 -8.36 14.60
N TYR A 41 -19.26 -8.21 14.07
CA TYR A 41 -18.99 -7.28 12.99
C TYR A 41 -18.03 -7.86 11.95
N ALA A 42 -18.13 -7.34 10.72
CA ALA A 42 -17.22 -7.71 9.65
C ALA A 42 -15.81 -7.21 10.01
N TYR A 43 -14.83 -8.08 9.86
CA TYR A 43 -13.44 -7.78 10.17
C TYR A 43 -12.51 -8.55 9.21
N SER A 44 -11.39 -7.92 8.88
CA SER A 44 -10.30 -8.57 8.17
C SER A 44 -9.09 -8.70 9.09
N SER A 45 -8.43 -9.84 9.04
CA SER A 45 -7.18 -10.09 9.74
C SER A 45 -6.15 -10.61 8.74
N GLU A 46 -4.93 -10.20 8.93
CA GLU A 46 -3.80 -10.66 8.13
C GLU A 46 -2.91 -11.55 8.97
N ASP A 47 -2.50 -12.67 8.40
CA ASP A 47 -1.44 -13.49 8.95
C ASP A 47 -0.13 -13.03 8.32
N ALA A 48 0.66 -12.27 9.06
CA ALA A 48 1.87 -11.64 8.58
C ALA A 48 3.08 -11.93 9.47
N ILE A 49 4.24 -11.93 8.84
CA ILE A 49 5.55 -12.03 9.50
C ILE A 49 6.25 -10.68 9.34
N ALA A 50 6.56 -10.01 10.45
CA ALA A 50 7.37 -8.81 10.43
C ALA A 50 8.84 -9.17 10.16
N ALA A 51 9.46 -8.47 9.23
CA ALA A 51 10.83 -8.72 8.82
C ALA A 51 11.56 -7.42 8.50
N THR A 52 12.89 -7.45 8.64
CA THR A 52 13.79 -6.39 8.15
C THR A 52 14.69 -7.01 7.10
N GLY A 53 14.91 -6.32 5.99
CA GLY A 53 15.71 -6.87 4.90
C GLY A 53 16.16 -5.82 3.90
N TYR A 54 16.74 -6.31 2.81
CA TYR A 54 17.32 -5.48 1.77
C TYR A 54 16.71 -5.81 0.41
N PHE A 55 16.39 -4.75 -0.35
CA PHE A 55 16.11 -4.87 -1.78
C PHE A 55 17.41 -5.05 -2.56
N ALA A 56 17.46 -6.03 -3.42
CA ALA A 56 18.58 -6.36 -4.29
C ALA A 56 18.10 -6.45 -5.75
N ARG A 57 18.89 -5.93 -6.66
CA ARG A 57 18.58 -5.85 -8.09
C ARG A 57 19.86 -6.10 -8.88
N ASP A 58 19.74 -6.34 -10.16
CA ASP A 58 20.88 -6.38 -11.07
C ASP A 58 21.21 -4.93 -11.48
N GLU A 59 22.18 -4.32 -10.80
CA GLU A 59 22.47 -2.89 -10.85
C GLU A 59 23.89 -2.64 -11.34
N GLN A 60 24.03 -1.64 -12.20
CA GLN A 60 25.33 -1.13 -12.60
C GLN A 60 25.44 0.37 -12.31
N VAL A 61 26.42 0.75 -11.50
CA VAL A 61 26.75 2.15 -11.24
C VAL A 61 27.31 2.78 -12.51
N ILE A 62 26.81 3.95 -12.87
CA ILE A 62 27.31 4.74 -14.00
C ILE A 62 28.46 5.59 -13.48
N ALA A 63 29.68 5.21 -13.84
CA ALA A 63 30.90 5.91 -13.37
C ALA A 63 30.89 7.38 -13.86
N CYS A 64 30.74 8.31 -12.91
CA CYS A 64 30.90 9.73 -13.14
C CYS A 64 31.18 10.43 -11.82
N SER A 65 32.21 11.31 -11.83
CA SER A 65 32.60 12.14 -10.68
C SER A 65 32.39 13.63 -10.94
N GLU A 66 31.91 13.98 -12.13
CA GLU A 66 31.69 15.37 -12.50
C GLU A 66 30.52 15.95 -11.72
N THR A 67 30.65 17.19 -11.26
CA THR A 67 29.62 17.87 -10.49
C THR A 67 28.75 18.82 -11.31
N LEU A 68 29.29 19.30 -12.45
CA LEU A 68 28.60 20.16 -13.39
C LEU A 68 27.86 19.31 -14.43
N LEU A 69 26.74 18.74 -14.04
CA LEU A 69 25.93 17.91 -14.93
C LEU A 69 24.43 18.19 -14.75
N GLU A 70 23.68 17.79 -15.76
CA GLU A 70 22.23 17.77 -15.73
C GLU A 70 21.75 16.35 -16.02
N LEU A 71 20.89 15.82 -15.16
CA LEU A 71 20.25 14.53 -15.34
C LEU A 71 19.11 14.67 -16.34
N GLU A 72 19.09 13.80 -17.34
CA GLU A 72 18.09 13.84 -18.42
C GLU A 72 16.95 12.83 -18.20
N ARG A 73 17.02 12.05 -17.12
CA ARG A 73 16.07 10.99 -16.79
C ARG A 73 15.49 11.17 -15.41
N ALA A 74 14.20 10.84 -15.29
CA ALA A 74 13.53 10.80 -14.02
C ALA A 74 13.81 9.47 -13.28
N GLU A 75 13.65 9.47 -11.97
CA GLU A 75 13.74 8.25 -11.16
C GLU A 75 12.70 7.21 -11.62
N GLY A 76 13.13 5.96 -11.78
CA GLY A 76 12.26 4.87 -12.25
C GLY A 76 11.96 4.88 -13.76
N GLU A 77 12.51 5.83 -14.53
CA GLU A 77 12.30 5.90 -15.97
C GLU A 77 13.02 4.78 -16.72
N ARG A 78 12.36 4.17 -17.68
CA ARG A 78 12.97 3.16 -18.56
C ARG A 78 13.79 3.84 -19.67
N VAL A 79 15.02 3.36 -19.83
CA VAL A 79 15.97 3.90 -20.79
C VAL A 79 16.46 2.80 -21.73
N ASN A 80 16.47 3.09 -23.03
CA ASN A 80 17.04 2.18 -24.02
C ASN A 80 18.57 2.22 -24.00
N ALA A 81 19.23 1.17 -24.46
CA ALA A 81 20.67 1.17 -24.69
C ALA A 81 21.08 2.33 -25.59
N GLY A 82 22.12 3.06 -25.20
CA GLY A 82 22.58 4.29 -25.89
C GLY A 82 21.75 5.55 -25.60
N GLY A 83 20.66 5.44 -24.83
CA GLY A 83 19.87 6.60 -24.39
C GLY A 83 20.68 7.53 -23.50
N THR A 84 20.45 8.83 -23.58
CA THR A 84 21.15 9.83 -22.75
C THR A 84 20.66 9.73 -21.30
N LEU A 85 21.60 9.62 -20.35
CA LEU A 85 21.33 9.65 -18.91
C LEU A 85 21.60 11.02 -18.31
N ALA A 86 22.73 11.62 -18.70
CA ALA A 86 23.14 12.92 -18.21
C ALA A 86 23.98 13.65 -19.24
N THR A 87 23.99 14.96 -19.16
CA THR A 87 24.89 15.84 -19.90
C THR A 87 25.83 16.54 -18.93
N VAL A 88 27.13 16.35 -19.12
CA VAL A 88 28.20 16.98 -18.34
C VAL A 88 28.66 18.26 -19.05
N TYR A 89 28.86 19.32 -18.28
CA TYR A 89 29.28 20.64 -18.78
C TYR A 89 30.69 20.97 -18.30
N ARG A 90 31.50 21.55 -19.19
CA ARG A 90 32.89 21.93 -18.85
C ARG A 90 32.98 23.20 -17.98
N SER A 91 31.89 23.98 -17.93
CA SER A 91 31.88 25.22 -17.15
C SER A 91 30.44 25.56 -16.73
N GLU A 92 30.28 26.38 -15.68
CA GLU A 92 28.98 26.91 -15.26
C GLU A 92 28.32 27.76 -16.36
N SER A 93 29.13 28.48 -17.17
CA SER A 93 28.59 29.22 -18.32
C SER A 93 27.95 28.28 -19.33
N ALA A 94 28.57 27.13 -19.65
CA ALA A 94 27.99 26.15 -20.56
C ALA A 94 26.71 25.54 -20.01
N LEU A 95 26.62 25.28 -18.69
CA LEU A 95 25.39 24.82 -18.03
C LEU A 95 24.28 25.87 -18.14
N ASN A 96 24.58 27.13 -17.87
CA ASN A 96 23.61 28.22 -17.97
C ASN A 96 23.16 28.45 -19.42
N ASP A 97 24.07 28.45 -20.37
CA ASP A 97 23.76 28.53 -21.81
C ASP A 97 22.85 27.37 -22.25
N HIS A 98 23.07 26.15 -21.76
CA HIS A 98 22.22 25.00 -22.05
C HIS A 98 20.81 25.16 -21.46
N ARG A 99 20.68 25.63 -20.22
CA ARG A 99 19.39 25.91 -19.59
C ARG A 99 18.63 27.00 -20.35
N GLN A 100 19.33 28.06 -20.77
CA GLN A 100 18.75 29.11 -21.61
C GLN A 100 18.30 28.55 -22.96
N LEU A 101 19.13 27.72 -23.60
CA LEU A 101 18.77 27.08 -24.89
C LEU A 101 17.52 26.23 -24.77
N ARG A 102 17.36 25.46 -23.67
CA ARG A 102 16.15 24.66 -23.42
C ARG A 102 14.92 25.55 -23.27
N ALA A 103 15.02 26.62 -22.47
CA ALA A 103 13.95 27.58 -22.30
C ALA A 103 13.53 28.26 -23.63
N LEU A 104 14.51 28.62 -24.44
CA LEU A 104 14.26 29.23 -25.77
C LEU A 104 13.60 28.23 -26.76
N ARG A 105 14.01 26.95 -26.72
CA ARG A 105 13.39 25.88 -27.53
C ARG A 105 11.94 25.65 -27.13
N SER A 106 11.68 25.52 -25.83
CA SER A 106 10.31 25.39 -25.33
C SER A 106 9.43 26.59 -25.73
N ARG A 107 9.97 27.80 -25.62
CA ARG A 107 9.26 29.02 -26.06
C ARG A 107 9.03 29.03 -27.57
N LEU A 108 9.99 28.57 -28.36
CA LEU A 108 9.83 28.44 -29.82
C LEU A 108 8.72 27.45 -30.19
N GLU A 109 8.66 26.31 -29.54
CA GLU A 109 7.58 25.32 -29.72
C GLU A 109 6.20 25.92 -29.41
N GLN A 110 6.09 26.64 -28.29
CA GLN A 110 4.87 27.34 -27.90
C GLN A 110 4.43 28.36 -28.97
N LEU A 111 5.38 29.17 -29.51
CA LEU A 111 5.07 30.12 -30.54
C LEU A 111 4.69 29.47 -31.88
N ARG A 112 5.37 28.38 -32.24
CA ARG A 112 5.01 27.61 -33.47
C ARG A 112 3.61 27.03 -33.35
N TYR A 113 3.27 26.46 -32.21
CA TYR A 113 1.92 25.97 -31.97
C TYR A 113 0.88 27.10 -32.01
N ALA A 114 1.18 28.23 -31.36
CA ALA A 114 0.29 29.41 -31.39
C ALA A 114 0.08 29.93 -32.81
N ARG A 115 1.11 29.93 -33.65
CA ARG A 115 1.01 30.32 -35.08
C ARG A 115 0.10 29.36 -35.86
N GLU A 116 0.19 28.06 -35.61
CA GLU A 116 -0.72 27.08 -36.21
C GLU A 116 -2.15 27.26 -35.70
N ALA A 117 -2.34 27.45 -34.41
CA ALA A 117 -3.64 27.66 -33.79
C ALA A 117 -4.31 28.97 -34.21
N SER A 118 -3.55 30.04 -34.45
CA SER A 118 -4.11 31.35 -34.89
C SER A 118 -4.70 31.33 -36.29
N ARG A 119 -4.40 30.32 -37.11
CA ARG A 119 -4.96 30.12 -38.43
C ARG A 119 -6.34 29.47 -38.44
N ASP A 120 -6.78 28.95 -37.32
CA ASP A 120 -8.04 28.22 -37.17
C ASP A 120 -8.84 28.73 -35.96
N ALA A 121 -9.97 29.41 -36.26
CA ALA A 121 -10.86 29.95 -35.23
C ALA A 121 -11.49 28.85 -34.33
N GLU A 122 -11.63 27.61 -34.84
CA GLU A 122 -12.14 26.47 -34.11
C GLU A 122 -11.14 26.02 -33.02
N THR A 123 -9.85 26.12 -33.30
CA THR A 123 -8.76 25.81 -32.36
C THR A 123 -8.72 26.79 -31.18
N ALA A 124 -9.04 28.07 -31.38
CA ALA A 124 -9.08 29.06 -30.29
C ALA A 124 -10.21 28.78 -29.28
N LEU A 125 -11.38 28.33 -29.76
CA LEU A 125 -12.49 27.89 -28.89
C LEU A 125 -12.16 26.61 -28.14
N LYS A 126 -11.40 25.70 -28.74
CA LYS A 126 -10.94 24.47 -28.12
C LYS A 126 -9.96 24.74 -26.96
N LEU A 127 -9.03 25.69 -27.15
CA LEU A 127 -8.10 26.10 -26.08
C LEU A 127 -8.80 26.63 -24.83
N ASP A 128 -9.95 27.29 -24.95
CA ASP A 128 -10.76 27.71 -23.80
C ASP A 128 -11.37 26.50 -23.04
N GLY A 129 -11.64 25.41 -23.74
CA GLY A 129 -12.04 24.12 -23.15
C GLY A 129 -10.88 23.46 -22.42
N ASP A 130 -9.73 23.38 -23.10
CA ASP A 130 -8.51 22.74 -22.56
C ASP A 130 -8.02 23.45 -21.28
N ILE A 131 -8.04 24.79 -21.24
CA ILE A 131 -7.70 25.58 -20.02
C ILE A 131 -8.60 25.21 -18.84
N ARG A 132 -9.90 24.97 -19.07
CA ARG A 132 -10.80 24.55 -17.98
C ARG A 132 -10.46 23.16 -17.50
N GLU A 133 -10.15 22.25 -18.41
CA GLU A 133 -9.75 20.88 -18.08
C GLU A 133 -8.45 20.86 -17.28
N ASP A 134 -7.42 21.60 -17.72
CA ASP A 134 -6.16 21.77 -17.01
C ASP A 134 -6.34 22.39 -15.61
N LEU A 135 -7.24 23.37 -15.47
CA LEU A 135 -7.60 23.93 -14.15
C LEU A 135 -8.24 22.89 -13.22
N PHE A 136 -9.11 22.02 -13.75
CA PHE A 136 -9.70 20.94 -12.97
C PHE A 136 -8.66 19.90 -12.59
N ALA A 137 -7.72 19.55 -13.48
CA ALA A 137 -6.62 18.64 -13.21
C ALA A 137 -5.68 19.18 -12.13
N LEU A 138 -5.30 20.47 -12.22
CA LEU A 138 -4.49 21.13 -11.19
C LEU A 138 -5.20 21.16 -9.83
N ARG A 139 -6.50 21.47 -9.81
CA ARG A 139 -7.30 21.46 -8.58
C ARG A 139 -7.39 20.05 -7.98
N ALA A 140 -7.56 19.01 -8.79
CA ALA A 140 -7.57 17.62 -8.34
C ALA A 140 -6.23 17.19 -7.76
N SER A 141 -5.11 17.58 -8.40
CA SER A 141 -3.75 17.31 -7.92
C SER A 141 -3.46 18.01 -6.58
N LEU A 142 -3.92 19.25 -6.41
CA LEU A 142 -3.83 19.97 -5.14
C LEU A 142 -4.65 19.30 -4.03
N ALA A 143 -5.87 18.86 -4.34
CA ALA A 143 -6.75 18.17 -3.40
C ALA A 143 -6.19 16.80 -2.98
N ALA A 144 -5.49 16.12 -3.87
CA ALA A 144 -4.81 14.84 -3.61
C ALA A 144 -3.48 14.99 -2.86
N GLY A 145 -2.94 16.22 -2.68
CA GLY A 145 -1.67 16.47 -2.01
C GLY A 145 -0.43 15.96 -2.76
N SER A 146 -0.55 15.66 -4.05
CA SER A 146 0.54 15.15 -4.89
C SER A 146 1.34 16.29 -5.50
N TRP A 147 2.45 16.68 -4.88
CA TRP A 147 3.28 17.80 -5.32
C TRP A 147 3.88 17.63 -6.73
N THR A 148 4.27 16.41 -7.11
CA THR A 148 4.76 16.10 -8.46
C THR A 148 3.67 16.29 -9.52
N SER A 149 2.45 15.88 -9.23
CA SER A 149 1.30 16.08 -10.11
C SER A 149 0.86 17.54 -10.16
N VAL A 150 1.03 18.30 -9.07
CA VAL A 150 0.77 19.75 -9.05
C VAL A 150 1.73 20.49 -9.97
N GLU A 151 3.02 20.14 -9.94
CA GLU A 151 4.03 20.76 -10.80
C GLU A 151 3.73 20.48 -12.28
N SER A 152 3.48 19.21 -12.66
CA SER A 152 3.16 18.86 -14.05
C SER A 152 1.86 19.49 -14.55
N SER A 153 0.77 19.45 -13.77
CA SER A 153 -0.50 20.08 -14.12
C SER A 153 -0.40 21.61 -14.19
N GLY A 154 0.47 22.20 -13.35
CA GLY A 154 0.75 23.64 -13.38
C GLY A 154 1.50 24.06 -14.64
N GLU A 155 2.48 23.29 -15.10
CA GLU A 155 3.21 23.54 -16.35
C GLU A 155 2.29 23.35 -17.58
N GLU A 156 1.42 22.34 -17.55
CA GLU A 156 0.45 22.08 -18.61
C GLU A 156 -0.53 23.24 -18.75
N LEU A 157 -1.16 23.67 -17.65
CA LEU A 157 -2.03 24.84 -17.61
C LEU A 157 -1.32 26.10 -18.12
N ARG A 158 -0.10 26.38 -17.65
CA ARG A 158 0.69 27.52 -18.08
C ARG A 158 0.94 27.49 -19.59
N THR A 159 1.26 26.33 -20.12
CA THR A 159 1.48 26.13 -21.58
C THR A 159 0.22 26.39 -22.36
N THR A 160 -0.93 25.88 -21.91
CA THR A 160 -2.23 26.07 -22.59
C THR A 160 -2.68 27.55 -22.55
N VAL A 161 -2.48 28.21 -21.39
CA VAL A 161 -2.78 29.67 -21.27
C VAL A 161 -1.90 30.49 -22.20
N LEU A 162 -0.61 30.21 -22.31
CA LEU A 162 0.29 30.89 -23.21
C LEU A 162 -0.09 30.65 -24.70
N LYS A 163 -0.46 29.41 -25.03
CA LYS A 163 -0.97 29.08 -26.37
C LYS A 163 -2.20 29.94 -26.73
N ARG A 164 -3.14 30.10 -25.79
CA ARG A 164 -4.33 30.91 -25.96
C ARG A 164 -3.98 32.40 -26.14
N GLU A 165 -3.10 32.96 -25.34
CA GLU A 165 -2.68 34.37 -25.43
C GLU A 165 -2.08 34.67 -26.81
N TYR A 166 -1.23 33.77 -27.30
CA TYR A 166 -0.63 33.93 -28.63
C TYR A 166 -1.58 33.64 -29.78
N ALA A 167 -2.61 32.80 -29.61
CA ALA A 167 -3.61 32.54 -30.65
C ALA A 167 -4.43 33.79 -31.02
N TYR A 168 -4.52 34.78 -30.15
CA TYR A 168 -5.17 36.05 -30.37
C TYR A 168 -4.21 37.17 -30.83
N ALA A 169 -2.88 36.93 -30.81
CA ALA A 169 -1.89 37.89 -31.34
C ALA A 169 -1.85 37.80 -32.88
N GLY A 170 -1.66 38.91 -33.52
CA GLY A 170 -1.57 38.94 -34.99
C GLY A 170 -0.42 38.06 -35.53
N THR A 171 -0.65 37.34 -36.63
CA THR A 171 0.29 36.35 -37.19
C THR A 171 1.63 36.96 -37.62
N ASP A 172 1.65 38.22 -38.11
CA ASP A 172 2.89 38.87 -38.56
C ASP A 172 3.90 39.11 -37.43
N ASP A 173 3.44 39.44 -36.23
CA ASP A 173 4.32 39.60 -35.05
C ASP A 173 4.87 38.26 -34.54
N LEU A 174 4.11 37.16 -34.69
CA LEU A 174 4.55 35.82 -34.32
C LEU A 174 5.70 35.30 -35.20
N ASP A 175 5.62 35.51 -36.52
CA ASP A 175 6.68 35.07 -37.44
C ASP A 175 8.00 35.82 -37.18
N VAL A 176 7.95 37.13 -36.93
CA VAL A 176 9.14 37.92 -36.55
C VAL A 176 9.76 37.40 -35.23
N ARG A 177 8.95 37.07 -34.23
CA ARG A 177 9.43 36.51 -32.94
C ARG A 177 10.02 35.13 -33.11
N ILE A 178 9.41 34.27 -33.91
CA ILE A 178 9.91 32.92 -34.23
C ILE A 178 11.28 33.02 -34.89
N ASP A 179 11.45 33.91 -35.85
CA ASP A 179 12.72 34.11 -36.55
C ASP A 179 13.82 34.65 -35.61
N ALA A 180 13.48 35.61 -34.75
CA ALA A 180 14.41 36.11 -33.74
C ALA A 180 14.87 35.01 -32.78
N LEU A 181 13.95 34.18 -32.30
CA LEU A 181 14.28 33.03 -31.43
C LEU A 181 15.15 31.99 -32.16
N ASN A 182 14.90 31.71 -33.43
CA ASN A 182 15.73 30.78 -34.21
C ASN A 182 17.18 31.28 -34.34
N VAL A 183 17.40 32.59 -34.54
CA VAL A 183 18.75 33.19 -34.56
C VAL A 183 19.44 33.08 -33.18
N GLU A 184 18.71 33.39 -32.10
CA GLU A 184 19.25 33.27 -30.74
C GLU A 184 19.61 31.82 -30.39
N ILE A 185 18.75 30.86 -30.70
CA ILE A 185 18.97 29.44 -30.54
C ILE A 185 20.19 28.96 -31.35
N SER A 186 20.33 29.38 -32.59
CA SER A 186 21.47 28.97 -33.42
C SER A 186 22.80 29.52 -32.88
N THR A 187 22.81 30.78 -32.41
CA THR A 187 23.97 31.41 -31.78
C THR A 187 24.38 30.71 -30.50
N LEU A 188 23.42 30.39 -29.63
CA LEU A 188 23.67 29.73 -28.38
C LEU A 188 24.10 28.26 -28.57
N SER A 189 23.49 27.56 -29.53
CA SER A 189 23.88 26.20 -29.90
C SER A 189 25.31 26.12 -30.39
N GLY A 190 25.76 27.10 -31.23
CA GLY A 190 27.15 27.17 -31.70
C GLY A 190 28.17 27.40 -30.60
N ARG A 191 27.80 28.12 -29.51
CA ARG A 191 28.72 28.27 -28.35
C ARG A 191 28.83 26.96 -27.53
N LEU A 192 27.81 26.13 -27.52
CA LEU A 192 27.79 24.87 -26.81
C LEU A 192 28.50 23.74 -27.54
N GLU A 193 28.80 23.87 -28.82
CA GLU A 193 29.57 22.88 -29.59
C GLU A 193 30.92 22.62 -28.96
N GLY A 194 31.17 21.35 -28.53
CA GLY A 194 32.38 20.92 -27.85
C GLY A 194 32.45 21.25 -26.34
N GLY A 195 31.47 21.95 -25.77
CA GLY A 195 31.41 22.27 -24.32
C GLY A 195 30.70 21.25 -23.45
N THR A 196 30.11 20.20 -24.05
CA THR A 196 29.31 19.18 -23.37
C THR A 196 29.78 17.78 -23.66
N GLN A 197 29.63 16.88 -22.69
CA GLN A 197 29.87 15.45 -22.83
C GLN A 197 28.58 14.71 -22.41
N THR A 198 28.06 13.84 -23.28
CA THR A 198 26.85 13.05 -23.00
C THR A 198 27.22 11.71 -22.36
N ILE A 199 26.64 11.40 -21.22
CA ILE A 199 26.71 10.08 -20.61
C ILE A 199 25.51 9.26 -21.07
N ARG A 200 25.79 8.10 -21.66
CA ARG A 200 24.78 7.23 -22.26
C ARG A 200 24.61 5.93 -21.49
N ALA A 201 23.40 5.39 -21.54
CA ALA A 201 23.09 4.07 -20.96
C ALA A 201 23.87 2.96 -21.69
N PRO A 202 24.66 2.13 -20.97
CA PRO A 202 25.40 1.03 -21.56
C PRO A 202 24.49 -0.12 -22.03
N PHE A 203 23.31 -0.26 -21.43
CA PHE A 203 22.28 -1.24 -21.78
C PHE A 203 20.89 -0.65 -21.54
N ALA A 204 19.84 -1.36 -21.96
CA ALA A 204 18.45 -0.97 -21.68
C ALA A 204 18.09 -1.36 -20.24
N GLY A 205 17.55 -0.43 -19.46
CA GLY A 205 17.20 -0.67 -18.06
C GLY A 205 16.35 0.43 -17.45
N THR A 206 16.14 0.34 -16.14
CA THR A 206 15.44 1.36 -15.35
C THR A 206 16.47 2.24 -14.65
N TYR A 207 16.35 3.54 -14.82
CA TYR A 207 17.28 4.50 -14.26
C TYR A 207 16.96 4.82 -12.79
N SER A 208 18.03 4.97 -11.98
CA SER A 208 17.97 5.49 -10.62
C SER A 208 19.07 6.52 -10.41
N ALA A 209 18.71 7.71 -9.92
CA ALA A 209 19.65 8.82 -9.74
C ALA A 209 20.61 8.62 -8.56
N VAL A 210 20.39 7.61 -7.73
CA VAL A 210 21.17 7.36 -6.51
C VAL A 210 22.00 6.07 -6.65
N ALA A 211 23.30 6.16 -6.40
CA ALA A 211 24.18 5.02 -6.12
C ALA A 211 24.45 5.00 -4.61
N ASP A 212 24.06 3.93 -3.93
CA ASP A 212 24.04 3.84 -2.47
C ASP A 212 25.13 2.91 -1.89
N GLY A 213 25.97 2.32 -2.76
CA GLY A 213 27.09 1.47 -2.38
C GLY A 213 26.76 0.02 -2.13
N TYR A 214 25.51 -0.39 -2.32
CA TYR A 214 25.12 -1.79 -2.18
C TYR A 214 25.10 -2.56 -3.51
N GLU A 215 25.32 -1.89 -4.62
CA GLU A 215 25.18 -2.44 -5.98
C GLU A 215 26.13 -3.62 -6.24
N ALA A 216 27.33 -3.60 -5.67
CA ALA A 216 28.30 -4.70 -5.78
C ALA A 216 28.06 -5.81 -4.75
N VAL A 217 27.42 -5.48 -3.61
CA VAL A 217 27.22 -6.40 -2.48
C VAL A 217 25.93 -7.19 -2.63
N LEU A 218 24.84 -6.50 -3.02
CA LEU A 218 23.47 -7.05 -3.13
C LEU A 218 23.14 -7.38 -4.58
N THR A 219 23.92 -8.26 -5.20
CA THR A 219 23.66 -8.75 -6.55
C THR A 219 22.80 -10.02 -6.52
N PRO A 220 22.00 -10.31 -7.56
CA PRO A 220 21.28 -11.56 -7.67
C PRO A 220 22.14 -12.80 -7.45
N ALA A 221 23.36 -12.81 -7.99
CA ALA A 221 24.32 -13.91 -7.86
C ALA A 221 24.81 -14.08 -6.41
N ALA A 222 25.04 -12.98 -5.67
CA ALA A 222 25.43 -13.05 -4.27
C ALA A 222 24.33 -13.68 -3.40
N LEU A 223 23.05 -13.45 -3.74
CA LEU A 223 21.91 -13.99 -2.99
C LEU A 223 21.71 -15.50 -3.18
N GLU A 224 22.23 -16.12 -4.24
CA GLU A 224 22.03 -17.56 -4.51
C GLU A 224 22.59 -18.43 -3.38
N ASN A 225 23.72 -18.05 -2.79
CA ASN A 225 24.40 -18.82 -1.76
C ASN A 225 24.67 -18.04 -0.47
N MET A 226 24.03 -16.88 -0.30
CA MET A 226 24.22 -16.03 0.87
C MET A 226 23.88 -16.78 2.16
N THR A 227 24.74 -16.70 3.17
CA THR A 227 24.56 -17.23 4.51
C THR A 227 24.07 -16.16 5.47
N VAL A 228 23.60 -16.55 6.67
CA VAL A 228 23.19 -15.60 7.72
C VAL A 228 24.37 -14.71 8.14
N ALA A 229 25.57 -15.28 8.25
CA ALA A 229 26.76 -14.52 8.59
C ALA A 229 27.14 -13.46 7.54
N GLN A 230 26.97 -13.79 6.25
CA GLN A 230 27.19 -12.83 5.16
C GLN A 230 26.10 -11.73 5.15
N TYR A 231 24.86 -12.09 5.45
CA TYR A 231 23.76 -11.11 5.60
C TYR A 231 24.06 -10.11 6.73
N ASP A 232 24.52 -10.58 7.88
CA ASP A 232 24.87 -9.72 9.02
C ASP A 232 26.10 -8.82 8.73
N ALA A 233 26.93 -9.20 7.78
CA ALA A 233 28.09 -8.43 7.34
C ALA A 233 27.81 -7.46 6.18
N ILE A 234 26.55 -7.36 5.72
CA ILE A 234 26.16 -6.44 4.65
C ILE A 234 26.45 -5.00 5.08
N ALA A 235 27.32 -4.33 4.34
CA ALA A 235 27.65 -2.93 4.52
C ALA A 235 27.83 -2.26 3.14
N PRO A 236 27.50 -0.97 3.01
CA PRO A 236 27.70 -0.27 1.76
C PRO A 236 29.21 -0.08 1.48
N GLU A 237 29.59 -0.26 0.24
CA GLU A 237 30.91 0.13 -0.27
C GLU A 237 30.87 1.59 -0.71
N ALA A 238 32.02 2.24 -0.81
CA ALA A 238 32.08 3.62 -1.29
C ALA A 238 31.66 3.67 -2.77
N ALA A 239 30.41 4.05 -3.03
CA ALA A 239 29.94 4.32 -4.37
C ALA A 239 30.08 5.82 -4.66
N SER A 240 30.77 6.18 -5.73
CA SER A 240 30.88 7.56 -6.16
C SER A 240 30.36 7.68 -7.59
N SER A 241 29.08 8.01 -7.73
CA SER A 241 28.53 8.44 -9.01
C SER A 241 27.62 9.65 -8.79
N THR A 242 27.83 10.67 -9.59
CA THR A 242 26.95 11.85 -9.64
C THR A 242 25.78 11.65 -10.61
N VAL A 243 25.79 10.57 -11.38
CA VAL A 243 24.71 10.21 -12.34
C VAL A 243 23.78 9.17 -11.76
N GLY A 244 24.29 8.27 -10.88
CA GLY A 244 23.49 7.20 -10.31
C GLY A 244 23.78 5.84 -10.92
N ARG A 245 22.75 5.01 -11.08
CA ARG A 245 22.83 3.61 -11.54
C ARG A 245 21.77 3.26 -12.56
N LEU A 246 21.99 2.16 -13.27
CA LEU A 246 21.03 1.56 -14.18
C LEU A 246 20.71 0.14 -13.73
N ILE A 247 19.45 -0.21 -13.68
CA ILE A 247 18.94 -1.50 -13.21
C ILE A 247 18.53 -2.33 -14.43
N ALA A 248 19.13 -3.52 -14.56
CA ALA A 248 18.83 -4.42 -15.66
C ALA A 248 17.56 -5.24 -15.40
N GLY A 249 16.78 -5.48 -16.45
CA GLY A 249 15.56 -6.27 -16.37
C GLY A 249 14.41 -5.58 -15.61
N GLU A 250 13.51 -6.40 -15.08
CA GLU A 250 12.34 -5.95 -14.29
C GLU A 250 12.26 -6.68 -12.94
N GLU A 251 13.10 -7.68 -12.72
CA GLU A 251 13.11 -8.47 -11.50
C GLU A 251 13.91 -7.78 -10.40
N TRP A 252 13.38 -7.89 -9.21
CA TRP A 252 14.06 -7.50 -7.99
C TRP A 252 13.90 -8.60 -6.94
N ARG A 253 14.75 -8.58 -5.95
CA ARG A 253 14.72 -9.52 -4.84
C ARG A 253 14.67 -8.77 -3.52
N PHE A 254 14.07 -9.42 -2.54
CA PHE A 254 14.13 -8.97 -1.16
C PHE A 254 14.74 -10.08 -0.32
N VAL A 255 15.85 -9.79 0.33
CA VAL A 255 16.55 -10.74 1.20
C VAL A 255 16.35 -10.35 2.64
N THR A 256 15.96 -11.31 3.47
CA THR A 256 15.73 -11.14 4.90
C THR A 256 16.18 -12.35 5.69
N VAL A 257 16.34 -12.20 6.99
CA VAL A 257 16.61 -13.29 7.93
C VAL A 257 15.45 -13.38 8.91
N LEU A 258 14.83 -14.54 8.94
CA LEU A 258 13.70 -14.86 9.82
C LEU A 258 14.11 -15.81 10.94
N SER A 259 13.27 -15.93 11.98
CA SER A 259 13.40 -17.03 12.94
C SER A 259 13.14 -18.37 12.25
N ALA A 260 13.71 -19.47 12.77
CA ALA A 260 13.45 -20.80 12.23
C ALA A 260 11.96 -21.16 12.26
N ALA A 261 11.22 -20.69 13.29
CA ALA A 261 9.77 -20.90 13.40
C ALA A 261 8.98 -20.17 12.31
N ASP A 262 9.32 -18.91 12.01
CA ASP A 262 8.67 -18.14 10.95
C ASP A 262 9.04 -18.66 9.55
N ALA A 263 10.30 -19.02 9.35
CA ALA A 263 10.76 -19.60 8.09
C ALA A 263 10.11 -20.96 7.79
N ALA A 264 9.80 -21.77 8.81
CA ALA A 264 9.10 -23.03 8.67
C ALA A 264 7.64 -22.88 8.17
N ARG A 265 7.07 -21.69 8.26
CA ARG A 265 5.73 -21.37 7.73
C ARG A 265 5.74 -21.06 6.23
N LEU A 266 6.92 -20.89 5.64
CA LEU A 266 7.11 -20.56 4.24
C LEU A 266 7.46 -21.79 3.41
N GLN A 267 7.06 -21.77 2.15
CA GLN A 267 7.42 -22.82 1.18
C GLN A 267 8.04 -22.19 -0.07
N LYS A 268 9.06 -22.83 -0.63
CA LYS A 268 9.64 -22.40 -1.91
C LYS A 268 8.57 -22.42 -3.01
N GLY A 269 8.47 -21.33 -3.77
CA GLY A 269 7.47 -21.11 -4.80
C GLY A 269 6.14 -20.55 -4.27
N GLN A 270 5.99 -20.34 -2.97
CA GLN A 270 4.79 -19.72 -2.39
C GLN A 270 4.70 -18.26 -2.81
N ALA A 271 3.52 -17.86 -3.29
CA ALA A 271 3.21 -16.45 -3.51
C ALA A 271 2.79 -15.77 -2.20
N LEU A 272 3.28 -14.57 -1.97
CA LEU A 272 3.04 -13.73 -0.80
C LEU A 272 2.83 -12.29 -1.24
N SER A 273 2.30 -11.46 -0.36
CA SER A 273 2.34 -10.02 -0.49
C SER A 273 3.36 -9.43 0.48
N LEU A 274 4.20 -8.53 0.00
CA LEU A 274 5.18 -7.79 0.79
C LEU A 274 4.71 -6.34 0.95
N ARG A 275 4.46 -5.92 2.17
CA ARG A 275 4.12 -4.54 2.53
C ARG A 275 5.34 -3.85 3.10
N ALA A 276 5.86 -2.84 2.40
CA ALA A 276 6.94 -2.03 2.90
C ALA A 276 6.43 -1.00 3.92
N ALA A 277 7.20 -0.76 4.98
CA ALA A 277 6.81 0.22 5.99
C ALA A 277 6.83 1.66 5.46
N THR A 278 7.64 1.94 4.44
CA THR A 278 7.78 3.27 3.83
C THR A 278 8.08 3.16 2.34
N GLY A 279 7.78 4.22 1.60
CA GLY A 279 8.18 4.40 0.20
C GLY A 279 7.22 3.82 -0.83
N VAL A 280 6.36 2.88 -0.45
CA VAL A 280 5.31 2.30 -1.30
C VAL A 280 4.05 2.15 -0.46
N ASP A 281 2.90 2.58 -0.97
CA ASP A 281 1.60 2.60 -0.28
C ASP A 281 0.67 1.45 -0.67
N PHE A 282 1.19 0.50 -1.43
CA PHE A 282 0.48 -0.72 -1.84
C PHE A 282 1.35 -1.96 -1.59
N ASP A 283 0.70 -3.12 -1.55
CA ASP A 283 1.37 -4.39 -1.35
C ASP A 283 2.04 -4.88 -2.64
N LEU A 284 3.28 -5.36 -2.53
CA LEU A 284 4.08 -5.89 -3.62
C LEU A 284 3.92 -7.41 -3.69
N ASP A 285 3.58 -7.93 -4.87
CA ASP A 285 3.50 -9.36 -5.07
C ASP A 285 4.91 -9.96 -5.18
N VAL A 286 5.18 -10.97 -4.36
CA VAL A 286 6.45 -11.67 -4.31
C VAL A 286 6.27 -13.18 -4.25
N THR A 287 7.30 -13.90 -4.67
CA THR A 287 7.36 -15.36 -4.58
C THR A 287 8.59 -15.76 -3.77
N VAL A 288 8.46 -16.75 -2.90
CA VAL A 288 9.59 -17.31 -2.15
C VAL A 288 10.52 -18.04 -3.13
N GLU A 289 11.66 -17.42 -3.45
CA GLU A 289 12.65 -17.96 -4.38
C GLU A 289 13.55 -18.98 -3.68
N ARG A 290 14.02 -18.65 -2.45
CA ARG A 290 14.95 -19.49 -1.69
C ARG A 290 14.68 -19.39 -0.20
N ILE A 291 14.77 -20.55 0.47
CA ILE A 291 14.86 -20.68 1.92
C ILE A 291 16.21 -21.34 2.19
N GLY A 292 17.09 -20.65 2.92
CA GLY A 292 18.43 -21.11 3.27
C GLY A 292 18.43 -22.21 4.33
N ARG A 293 19.63 -22.60 4.75
CA ARG A 293 19.80 -23.50 5.89
C ARG A 293 19.65 -22.71 7.19
N GLU A 294 19.20 -23.39 8.23
CA GLU A 294 19.16 -22.82 9.57
C GLU A 294 20.59 -22.64 10.13
N GLU A 295 20.87 -21.45 10.63
CA GLU A 295 22.11 -21.08 11.29
C GLU A 295 21.74 -20.40 12.63
N ASN A 296 21.99 -21.06 13.76
CA ASN A 296 21.72 -20.55 15.10
C ASN A 296 20.25 -20.08 15.31
N GLY A 297 19.28 -20.86 14.85
CA GLY A 297 17.86 -20.52 14.98
C GLY A 297 17.37 -19.46 13.99
N ARG A 298 18.21 -19.06 13.02
CA ARG A 298 17.93 -18.05 11.99
C ARG A 298 18.04 -18.64 10.60
N VAL A 299 17.19 -18.20 9.70
CA VAL A 299 17.10 -18.71 8.32
C VAL A 299 17.05 -17.52 7.37
N ILE A 300 17.92 -17.54 6.35
CA ILE A 300 17.85 -16.57 5.28
C ILE A 300 16.74 -16.93 4.31
N VAL A 301 15.95 -15.94 3.92
CA VAL A 301 14.85 -16.07 2.95
C VAL A 301 15.06 -15.04 1.85
N VAL A 302 14.95 -15.48 0.61
CA VAL A 302 15.02 -14.62 -0.58
C VAL A 302 13.66 -14.68 -1.27
N LEU A 303 13.06 -13.52 -1.44
CA LEU A 303 11.81 -13.32 -2.15
C LEU A 303 12.11 -12.67 -3.50
N ARG A 304 11.36 -13.02 -4.54
CA ARG A 304 11.48 -12.44 -5.88
C ARG A 304 10.20 -11.70 -6.24
N GLY A 305 10.34 -10.45 -6.66
CA GLY A 305 9.30 -9.64 -7.30
C GLY A 305 9.62 -9.41 -8.78
N SER A 306 8.60 -9.32 -9.61
CA SER A 306 8.71 -9.09 -11.06
C SER A 306 7.87 -7.93 -11.55
N SER A 307 7.32 -7.14 -10.65
CA SER A 307 6.46 -6.00 -10.95
C SER A 307 6.89 -4.77 -10.14
N HIS A 308 6.44 -3.60 -10.58
CA HIS A 308 6.60 -2.34 -9.83
C HIS A 308 8.06 -1.94 -9.56
N LEU A 309 9.02 -2.35 -10.40
CA LEU A 309 10.44 -2.02 -10.23
C LEU A 309 10.67 -0.51 -10.05
N ALA A 310 9.98 0.33 -10.83
CA ALA A 310 10.11 1.78 -10.76
C ALA A 310 9.80 2.39 -9.39
N TYR A 311 8.96 1.74 -8.58
CA TYR A 311 8.59 2.20 -7.24
C TYR A 311 9.56 1.74 -6.15
N VAL A 312 10.36 0.72 -6.43
CA VAL A 312 11.30 0.16 -5.46
C VAL A 312 12.76 0.53 -5.74
N THR A 313 13.04 1.35 -6.76
CA THR A 313 14.41 1.74 -7.16
C THR A 313 15.21 2.37 -6.02
N LEU A 314 14.58 3.22 -5.22
CA LEU A 314 15.21 3.92 -4.09
C LEU A 314 15.19 3.11 -2.78
N LEU A 315 14.41 2.02 -2.72
CA LEU A 315 14.34 1.20 -1.51
C LEU A 315 15.59 0.33 -1.39
N ARG A 316 16.20 0.31 -0.20
CA ARG A 316 17.33 -0.57 0.11
C ARG A 316 17.07 -1.35 1.39
N ALA A 317 17.42 -0.84 2.55
CA ALA A 317 17.07 -1.45 3.81
C ALA A 317 15.63 -1.08 4.19
N GLN A 318 14.75 -2.05 4.44
CA GLN A 318 13.35 -1.81 4.75
C GLN A 318 12.84 -2.76 5.83
N ASN A 319 11.97 -2.22 6.68
CA ASN A 319 11.06 -3.02 7.49
C ASN A 319 9.84 -3.36 6.64
N VAL A 320 9.46 -4.62 6.65
CA VAL A 320 8.35 -5.13 5.84
C VAL A 320 7.47 -6.07 6.65
N GLU A 321 6.24 -6.24 6.19
CA GLU A 321 5.35 -7.32 6.59
C GLU A 321 5.19 -8.29 5.43
N LEU A 322 5.49 -9.56 5.67
CA LEU A 322 5.25 -10.65 4.73
C LEU A 322 3.86 -11.23 5.01
N ILE A 323 2.89 -10.90 4.18
CA ILE A 323 1.50 -11.30 4.36
C ILE A 323 1.31 -12.67 3.71
N LEU A 324 1.13 -13.69 4.57
CA LEU A 324 0.98 -15.08 4.17
C LEU A 324 -0.45 -15.39 3.73
N ALA A 325 -1.41 -14.82 4.46
CA ALA A 325 -2.83 -14.99 4.17
C ALA A 325 -3.65 -13.80 4.67
N ARG A 326 -4.76 -13.55 4.01
CA ARG A 326 -5.78 -12.59 4.43
C ARG A 326 -7.07 -13.34 4.70
N TYR A 327 -7.67 -13.06 5.85
CA TYR A 327 -8.91 -13.65 6.29
C TYR A 327 -9.98 -12.55 6.41
N GLU A 328 -11.05 -12.71 5.68
CA GLU A 328 -12.20 -11.82 5.78
C GLU A 328 -13.38 -12.61 6.33
N GLY A 329 -14.00 -12.11 7.37
CA GLY A 329 -15.08 -12.82 8.02
C GLY A 329 -15.79 -11.98 9.08
N LEU A 330 -16.62 -12.65 9.86
CA LEU A 330 -17.28 -12.07 11.01
C LEU A 330 -16.44 -12.31 12.26
N ARG A 331 -16.12 -11.26 12.98
CA ARG A 331 -15.36 -11.33 14.21
C ARG A 331 -16.28 -11.66 15.37
N ILE A 332 -15.90 -12.70 16.12
CA ILE A 332 -16.53 -13.12 17.36
C ILE A 332 -15.47 -13.31 18.45
N PRO A 333 -15.78 -13.04 19.71
CA PRO A 333 -14.87 -13.44 20.81
C PRO A 333 -14.69 -14.96 20.83
N LYS A 334 -13.48 -15.40 21.16
CA LYS A 334 -13.14 -16.83 21.19
C LYS A 334 -14.05 -17.65 22.11
N ASN A 335 -14.47 -17.06 23.22
CA ASN A 335 -15.36 -17.68 24.19
C ASN A 335 -16.85 -17.66 23.80
N ALA A 336 -17.22 -16.99 22.69
CA ALA A 336 -18.56 -17.11 22.10
C ALA A 336 -18.66 -18.31 21.15
N LEU A 337 -17.52 -18.83 20.66
CA LEU A 337 -17.48 -20.01 19.80
C LEU A 337 -17.81 -21.27 20.62
N ARG A 338 -18.77 -22.05 20.14
CA ARG A 338 -19.14 -23.35 20.73
C ARG A 338 -18.88 -24.44 19.70
N VAL A 339 -18.28 -25.53 20.15
CA VAL A 339 -18.05 -26.71 19.34
C VAL A 339 -18.86 -27.86 19.94
N ASP A 340 -19.74 -28.44 19.15
CA ASP A 340 -20.58 -29.53 19.55
C ASP A 340 -19.84 -30.87 19.56
N ALA A 341 -20.45 -31.90 20.10
CA ALA A 341 -19.87 -33.24 20.18
C ALA A 341 -19.59 -33.88 18.80
N ASP A 342 -20.28 -33.43 17.76
CA ASP A 342 -20.09 -33.84 16.37
C ASP A 342 -19.00 -33.06 15.66
N GLY A 343 -18.34 -32.11 16.36
CA GLY A 343 -17.29 -31.24 15.80
C GLY A 343 -17.82 -30.02 15.07
N SER A 344 -19.14 -29.81 14.97
CA SER A 344 -19.71 -28.63 14.34
C SER A 344 -19.52 -27.37 15.18
N SER A 345 -19.08 -26.29 14.55
CA SER A 345 -18.88 -24.99 15.22
C SER A 345 -20.12 -24.11 15.07
N GLY A 346 -20.45 -23.38 16.13
CA GLY A 346 -21.60 -22.46 16.13
C GLY A 346 -21.43 -21.35 17.16
N VAL A 347 -22.28 -20.32 17.01
CA VAL A 347 -22.36 -19.17 17.91
C VAL A 347 -23.82 -19.01 18.32
N TYR A 348 -24.04 -18.86 19.63
CA TYR A 348 -25.38 -18.50 20.10
C TYR A 348 -25.56 -16.97 20.01
N CYS A 349 -26.60 -16.54 19.32
CA CYS A 349 -26.94 -15.14 19.20
C CYS A 349 -28.29 -14.86 19.82
N LEU A 350 -28.39 -13.70 20.46
CA LEU A 350 -29.65 -13.22 21.04
C LEU A 350 -30.51 -12.64 19.93
N VAL A 351 -31.71 -13.18 19.78
CA VAL A 351 -32.74 -12.63 18.86
C VAL A 351 -34.02 -12.40 19.67
N GLY A 352 -34.32 -11.15 19.98
CA GLY A 352 -35.31 -10.79 20.95
C GLY A 352 -34.88 -11.24 22.37
N LEU A 353 -35.62 -12.14 22.97
CA LEU A 353 -35.31 -12.70 24.28
C LEU A 353 -34.87 -14.18 24.20
N ARG A 354 -34.45 -14.65 23.05
CA ARG A 354 -34.12 -16.07 22.88
C ARG A 354 -32.72 -16.23 22.24
N ALA A 355 -32.00 -17.24 22.69
CA ALA A 355 -30.71 -17.65 22.11
C ALA A 355 -30.97 -18.61 20.94
N TYR A 356 -30.39 -18.32 19.79
CA TYR A 356 -30.40 -19.18 18.61
C TYR A 356 -28.99 -19.56 18.20
N ARG A 357 -28.77 -20.85 17.96
CA ARG A 357 -27.48 -21.36 17.50
C ARG A 357 -27.33 -21.10 16.01
N LYS A 358 -26.32 -20.31 15.64
CA LYS A 358 -25.98 -20.01 14.23
C LYS A 358 -24.73 -20.78 13.86
N PRO A 359 -24.78 -21.72 12.91
CA PRO A 359 -23.63 -22.51 12.49
C PRO A 359 -22.60 -21.63 11.77
N VAL A 360 -21.32 -21.89 12.04
CA VAL A 360 -20.20 -21.13 11.46
C VAL A 360 -19.04 -22.05 11.14
N GLU A 361 -18.26 -21.62 10.14
CA GLU A 361 -16.94 -22.18 9.82
C GLU A 361 -15.85 -21.24 10.36
N VAL A 362 -14.87 -21.77 11.09
CA VAL A 362 -13.76 -20.96 11.60
C VAL A 362 -12.74 -20.79 10.49
N LEU A 363 -12.51 -19.56 10.05
CA LEU A 363 -11.51 -19.21 9.05
C LEU A 363 -10.15 -18.96 9.67
N TRP A 364 -10.14 -18.29 10.83
CA TRP A 364 -8.93 -17.93 11.55
C TRP A 364 -9.21 -17.80 13.06
N GLN A 365 -8.22 -18.14 13.86
CA GLN A 365 -8.32 -18.09 15.31
C GLN A 365 -7.11 -17.37 15.90
N GLY A 366 -7.33 -16.21 16.52
CA GLY A 366 -6.36 -15.44 17.26
C GLY A 366 -6.33 -15.77 18.76
N GLU A 367 -5.70 -14.91 19.54
CA GLU A 367 -5.64 -15.05 21.00
C GLU A 367 -7.00 -14.79 21.64
N ASP A 368 -7.67 -13.70 21.31
CA ASP A 368 -8.91 -13.23 21.93
C ASP A 368 -10.17 -13.43 21.10
N TYR A 369 -10.04 -13.59 19.78
CA TYR A 369 -11.17 -13.67 18.85
C TYR A 369 -10.93 -14.68 17.73
N CYS A 370 -12.05 -15.03 17.07
CA CYS A 370 -12.05 -15.84 15.85
C CYS A 370 -12.70 -15.06 14.72
N LEU A 371 -12.23 -15.30 13.50
CA LEU A 371 -12.94 -14.93 12.28
C LEU A 371 -13.69 -16.14 11.76
N VAL A 372 -14.98 -15.96 11.53
CA VAL A 372 -15.86 -17.04 11.10
C VAL A 372 -16.63 -16.66 9.85
N ARG A 373 -16.97 -17.66 9.07
CA ARG A 373 -17.90 -17.57 7.94
C ARG A 373 -19.23 -18.18 8.34
N PRO A 374 -20.36 -17.52 8.04
CA PRO A 374 -21.67 -18.12 8.25
C PRO A 374 -21.83 -19.36 7.40
N VAL A 375 -22.34 -20.44 7.99
CA VAL A 375 -22.75 -21.63 7.26
C VAL A 375 -24.27 -21.52 7.06
N GLY A 376 -24.74 -21.54 5.81
CA GLY A 376 -26.16 -21.50 5.51
C GLY A 376 -26.85 -22.79 5.92
N ILE A 377 -28.10 -22.69 6.41
CA ILE A 377 -28.95 -23.85 6.63
C ILE A 377 -29.76 -24.15 5.36
N GLU A 378 -29.95 -25.41 5.05
CA GLU A 378 -30.85 -25.84 3.98
C GLU A 378 -32.31 -25.67 4.43
N THR A 379 -32.96 -24.60 3.99
CA THR A 379 -34.35 -24.33 4.25
C THR A 379 -34.99 -23.52 3.12
N THR A 380 -36.26 -23.77 2.85
CA THR A 380 -37.05 -22.99 1.89
C THR A 380 -37.59 -21.69 2.49
N SER A 381 -37.60 -21.59 3.82
CA SER A 381 -38.13 -20.42 4.55
C SER A 381 -37.04 -19.36 4.69
N GLU A 382 -37.27 -18.19 4.10
CA GLU A 382 -36.37 -17.05 4.23
C GLU A 382 -36.25 -16.54 5.68
N SER A 383 -37.34 -16.57 6.44
CA SER A 383 -37.31 -16.17 7.85
C SER A 383 -36.48 -17.10 8.73
N LEU A 384 -36.51 -18.42 8.48
CA LEU A 384 -35.63 -19.37 9.17
C LEU A 384 -34.14 -19.19 8.74
N ARG A 385 -33.92 -18.96 7.46
CA ARG A 385 -32.54 -18.69 6.97
C ARG A 385 -31.98 -17.43 7.65
N GLN A 386 -32.77 -16.37 7.78
CA GLN A 386 -32.36 -15.16 8.48
C GLN A 386 -32.09 -15.39 9.97
N LEU A 387 -32.89 -16.21 10.62
CA LEU A 387 -32.79 -16.51 12.05
C LEU A 387 -31.49 -17.28 12.37
N TYR A 388 -31.11 -18.23 11.52
CA TYR A 388 -29.98 -19.14 11.76
C TYR A 388 -28.69 -18.78 11.00
N THR A 389 -28.69 -17.72 10.20
CA THR A 389 -27.46 -17.25 9.54
C THR A 389 -26.84 -16.13 10.37
N LEU A 390 -25.55 -16.26 10.72
CA LEU A 390 -24.81 -15.23 11.44
C LEU A 390 -24.59 -14.01 10.53
N ARG A 391 -24.80 -12.80 11.08
CA ARG A 391 -24.64 -11.54 10.36
C ARG A 391 -23.93 -10.50 11.20
N ALA A 392 -23.36 -9.50 10.54
CA ALA A 392 -22.88 -8.31 11.23
C ALA A 392 -24.07 -7.58 11.89
N GLY A 393 -23.90 -7.20 13.16
CA GLY A 393 -24.93 -6.61 14.00
C GLY A 393 -25.67 -7.61 14.91
N ASP A 394 -25.43 -8.92 14.77
CA ASP A 394 -25.93 -9.91 15.71
C ASP A 394 -25.24 -9.78 17.08
N GLU A 395 -25.98 -10.05 18.15
CA GLU A 395 -25.44 -10.09 19.50
C GLU A 395 -25.04 -11.53 19.88
N ALA A 396 -23.73 -11.82 19.80
CA ALA A 396 -23.18 -13.11 20.21
C ALA A 396 -23.11 -13.23 21.73
N ILE A 397 -23.62 -14.34 22.28
CA ILE A 397 -23.58 -14.64 23.72
C ILE A 397 -22.23 -15.19 24.07
N VAL A 398 -21.47 -14.45 24.90
CA VAL A 398 -20.13 -14.79 25.33
C VAL A 398 -20.12 -15.71 26.54
N SER A 399 -20.94 -15.37 27.54
CA SER A 399 -21.08 -16.12 28.78
C SER A 399 -22.56 -16.35 29.09
N ALA A 400 -22.95 -17.58 29.22
CA ALA A 400 -24.22 -18.03 29.79
C ALA A 400 -24.14 -19.53 30.08
N ASN A 401 -24.84 -19.98 31.12
CA ASN A 401 -24.93 -21.40 31.48
C ASN A 401 -26.01 -22.12 30.69
N ASP A 402 -25.75 -23.37 30.32
CA ASP A 402 -26.72 -24.31 29.71
C ASP A 402 -27.44 -23.74 28.47
N LEU A 403 -26.66 -23.18 27.51
CA LEU A 403 -27.21 -22.68 26.23
C LEU A 403 -27.74 -23.85 25.39
N TYR A 404 -28.97 -23.71 24.91
CA TYR A 404 -29.59 -24.56 23.90
C TYR A 404 -30.44 -23.69 22.95
N ASP A 405 -30.71 -24.23 21.77
CA ASP A 405 -31.45 -23.52 20.74
C ASP A 405 -32.88 -23.18 21.17
N GLY A 406 -33.27 -21.93 21.07
CA GLY A 406 -34.57 -21.42 21.52
C GLY A 406 -34.66 -21.08 23.02
N LYS A 407 -33.61 -21.23 23.82
CA LYS A 407 -33.57 -20.88 25.25
C LYS A 407 -33.97 -19.41 25.43
N VAL A 408 -34.92 -19.16 26.34
CA VAL A 408 -35.24 -17.79 26.78
C VAL A 408 -34.09 -17.31 27.67
N VAL A 409 -33.57 -16.17 27.33
CA VAL A 409 -32.43 -15.53 27.98
C VAL A 409 -32.97 -14.26 28.62
N GLU A 410 -33.03 -14.24 29.97
CA GLU A 410 -33.52 -13.13 30.76
C GLU A 410 -32.42 -12.17 31.18
#